data_5053a49e027f9a359fae26cd62d2dbfd
#
_entry.id   5053a49e027f9a359fae26cd62d2dbfd
#
_cell.length_a   1.000
_cell.length_b   1.000
_cell.length_c   1.000
_cell.angle_alpha   90.00
_cell.angle_beta   90.00
_cell.angle_gamma   90.00
#
_symmetry.space_group_name_H-M   'P 1'
#
loop_
_entity.id
_entity.type
_entity.pdbx_description
1 polymer ?
#
loop_
_entity_poly.entity_id
_entity_poly.type
_entity_poly.pdbx_seq_one_letter_code
_entity_poly.pdbx_strand_id
1 'polypeptide(L)'
;MKKILILTILVLAGFQATVIAQDNAMNDQLLLDDFSGQRSSLGTSWEGFTDQVMGGESEMNVRIESEGGSNFLHLSGKVSLENNGGFIQVRLRLDEKKRPFDASEYTGVALRVRGKDRGYYVHLRTTRTVFPWSYYAQEIPVSGEWRTVTLPFSDFEAENMRSSALNTGKLVSVAIVAAKKAFFADLNVDAVYLYK
;
A
#
# COMPACT_ATOMS: atom_id res chain seq x y z
N MET A 1 23.42 23.30 58.77
CA MET A 1 24.03 23.67 57.47
C MET A 1 24.49 22.42 56.78
N LYS A 2 23.76 21.98 55.75
CA LYS A 2 24.10 21.10 54.62
C LYS A 2 22.83 20.45 54.09
N LYS A 3 22.17 21.11 53.18
CA LYS A 3 21.20 20.54 52.25
C LYS A 3 21.59 21.09 50.88
N ILE A 4 21.72 20.25 49.91
CA ILE A 4 21.68 20.38 48.45
C ILE A 4 22.59 19.30 47.91
N LEU A 5 22.00 18.24 47.36
CA LEU A 5 22.39 17.60 46.12
C LEU A 5 21.61 16.28 45.92
N ILE A 6 20.43 16.34 45.42
CA ILE A 6 19.80 15.21 44.68
C ILE A 6 18.73 15.83 43.78
N LEU A 7 19.10 16.22 42.59
CA LEU A 7 18.16 16.43 41.48
C LEU A 7 18.93 16.55 40.14
N THR A 8 19.39 15.49 39.58
CA THR A 8 19.90 15.51 38.17
C THR A 8 20.09 14.14 37.54
N ILE A 9 19.29 13.13 37.84
CA ILE A 9 19.46 11.82 37.15
C ILE A 9 18.18 11.30 36.43
N LEU A 10 17.09 12.06 36.39
CA LEU A 10 15.83 11.50 35.82
C LEU A 10 15.51 11.91 34.37
N VAL A 11 16.36 12.68 33.68
CA VAL A 11 16.06 13.17 32.33
C VAL A 11 16.71 12.36 31.21
N LEU A 12 17.75 11.56 31.50
CA LEU A 12 18.46 10.80 30.44
C LEU A 12 17.82 9.44 30.06
N ALA A 13 17.02 8.85 30.94
CA ALA A 13 16.42 7.53 30.63
C ALA A 13 15.24 7.58 29.66
N GLY A 14 14.52 8.72 29.59
CA GLY A 14 13.38 8.86 28.68
C GLY A 14 13.76 9.05 27.21
N PHE A 15 14.92 9.63 26.94
CA PHE A 15 15.36 9.94 25.57
C PHE A 15 15.92 8.70 24.85
N GLN A 16 16.57 7.81 25.56
CA GLN A 16 17.12 6.58 24.97
C GLN A 16 16.03 5.53 24.66
N ALA A 17 15.00 5.43 25.47
CA ALA A 17 13.90 4.50 25.22
C ALA A 17 13.09 4.86 23.96
N THR A 18 12.93 6.14 23.66
CA THR A 18 12.22 6.63 22.48
C THR A 18 13.01 6.37 21.19
N VAL A 19 14.33 6.55 21.21
CA VAL A 19 15.20 6.29 20.06
C VAL A 19 15.29 4.79 19.74
N ILE A 20 15.41 3.93 20.75
CA ILE A 20 15.46 2.47 20.57
C ILE A 20 14.12 1.91 20.05
N ALA A 21 13.00 2.47 20.48
CA ALA A 21 11.68 2.06 19.98
C ALA A 21 11.46 2.48 18.53
N GLN A 22 12.01 3.61 18.11
CA GLN A 22 11.92 4.11 16.75
C GLN A 22 12.84 3.35 15.80
N ASP A 23 14.05 2.97 16.22
CA ASP A 23 14.97 2.12 15.44
C ASP A 23 14.45 0.69 15.28
N ASN A 24 13.81 0.12 16.30
CA ASN A 24 13.19 -1.20 16.19
C ASN A 24 11.98 -1.20 15.24
N ALA A 25 11.19 -0.13 15.22
CA ALA A 25 10.05 0.00 14.31
C ALA A 25 10.48 0.13 12.83
N MET A 26 11.66 0.68 12.55
CA MET A 26 12.20 0.76 11.19
C MET A 26 12.81 -0.57 10.70
N ASN A 27 13.27 -1.45 11.60
CA ASN A 27 13.79 -2.78 11.23
C ASN A 27 12.70 -3.81 10.89
N ASP A 28 11.43 -3.53 11.21
CA ASP A 28 10.31 -4.44 11.02
C ASP A 28 9.47 -4.14 9.78
N GLN A 29 9.90 -3.21 8.92
CA GLN A 29 9.19 -2.80 7.72
C GLN A 29 10.12 -2.68 6.52
N LEU A 30 9.66 -3.13 5.35
CA LEU A 30 10.29 -2.83 4.07
C LEU A 30 9.48 -1.75 3.35
N LEU A 31 10.07 -0.58 3.20
CA LEU A 31 9.48 0.47 2.36
C LEU A 31 9.44 -0.01 0.91
N LEU A 32 8.26 -0.05 0.30
CA LEU A 32 8.09 -0.25 -1.13
C LEU A 32 8.18 1.08 -1.88
N ASP A 33 7.46 2.09 -1.41
CA ASP A 33 7.53 3.45 -1.97
C ASP A 33 6.97 4.49 -0.99
N ASP A 34 7.58 5.68 -0.97
CA ASP A 34 7.13 6.89 -0.29
C ASP A 34 6.91 8.05 -1.28
N PHE A 35 6.97 7.75 -2.57
CA PHE A 35 6.79 8.69 -3.68
C PHE A 35 7.75 9.89 -3.69
N SER A 36 8.87 9.81 -2.95
CA SER A 36 9.90 10.84 -2.91
C SER A 36 10.76 10.86 -4.19
N GLY A 37 10.79 9.76 -4.93
CA GLY A 37 11.56 9.59 -6.16
C GLY A 37 10.70 9.25 -7.37
N GLN A 38 11.37 9.08 -8.52
CA GLN A 38 10.73 8.61 -9.75
C GLN A 38 10.51 7.09 -9.78
N ARG A 39 11.17 6.37 -8.88
CA ARG A 39 11.12 4.93 -8.74
C ARG A 39 10.92 4.54 -7.28
N SER A 40 10.29 3.42 -7.09
CA SER A 40 10.14 2.78 -5.78
C SER A 40 11.50 2.41 -5.17
N SER A 41 11.52 2.07 -3.91
CA SER A 41 12.71 1.56 -3.21
C SER A 41 13.26 0.26 -3.82
N LEU A 42 12.44 -0.46 -4.59
CA LEU A 42 12.83 -1.66 -5.33
C LEU A 42 13.35 -1.37 -6.75
N GLY A 43 13.46 -0.10 -7.15
CA GLY A 43 13.88 0.34 -8.48
C GLY A 43 12.81 0.20 -9.57
N THR A 44 11.59 -0.20 -9.23
CA THR A 44 10.46 -0.35 -10.14
C THR A 44 9.58 0.92 -10.18
N SER A 45 8.65 0.98 -11.13
CA SER A 45 7.75 2.13 -11.26
C SER A 45 6.29 1.69 -11.21
N TRP A 46 5.43 2.58 -10.73
CA TRP A 46 3.99 2.40 -10.78
C TRP A 46 3.47 2.50 -12.20
N GLU A 47 2.59 1.56 -12.57
CA GLU A 47 1.93 1.50 -13.88
C GLU A 47 0.41 1.65 -13.68
N GLY A 48 -0.21 2.59 -14.39
CA GLY A 48 -1.66 2.82 -14.34
C GLY A 48 -2.42 1.97 -15.34
N PHE A 49 -3.58 1.44 -14.94
CA PHE A 49 -4.51 0.69 -15.80
C PHE A 49 -5.95 1.02 -15.43
N THR A 50 -6.81 0.99 -16.44
CA THR A 50 -8.26 1.02 -16.25
C THR A 50 -8.89 -0.21 -16.93
N ASP A 51 -10.17 -0.40 -16.68
CA ASP A 51 -10.97 -1.43 -17.36
C ASP A 51 -11.12 -1.20 -18.87
N GLN A 52 -10.67 -0.07 -19.42
CA GLN A 52 -10.63 0.18 -20.87
C GLN A 52 -9.80 -0.87 -21.63
N VAL A 53 -8.83 -1.53 -20.97
CA VAL A 53 -8.09 -2.67 -21.55
C VAL A 53 -8.99 -3.87 -21.86
N MET A 54 -10.23 -3.88 -21.33
CA MET A 54 -11.24 -4.91 -21.56
C MET A 54 -12.54 -4.33 -22.16
N GLY A 55 -12.52 -3.07 -22.61
CA GLY A 55 -13.67 -2.38 -23.20
C GLY A 55 -14.56 -1.62 -22.21
N GLY A 56 -14.17 -1.50 -20.93
CA GLY A 56 -14.85 -0.68 -19.93
C GLY A 56 -14.71 0.83 -20.16
N GLU A 57 -15.40 1.62 -19.36
CA GLU A 57 -15.51 3.07 -19.54
C GLU A 57 -14.98 3.86 -18.31
N SER A 58 -14.21 3.24 -17.43
CA SER A 58 -13.64 3.94 -16.31
C SER A 58 -12.53 4.90 -16.74
N GLU A 59 -12.49 6.06 -16.12
CA GLU A 59 -11.49 7.11 -16.35
C GLU A 59 -10.59 7.27 -15.15
N MET A 60 -9.29 7.43 -15.38
CA MET A 60 -8.29 7.50 -14.32
C MET A 60 -7.38 8.71 -14.52
N ASN A 61 -7.06 9.35 -13.40
CA ASN A 61 -6.00 10.32 -13.28
C ASN A 61 -5.10 9.92 -12.11
N VAL A 62 -3.79 9.87 -12.37
CA VAL A 62 -2.77 9.56 -11.35
C VAL A 62 -1.70 10.63 -11.38
N ARG A 63 -1.41 11.21 -10.22
CA ARG A 63 -0.38 12.24 -10.07
C ARG A 63 0.38 12.04 -8.78
N ILE A 64 1.62 12.50 -8.75
CA ILE A 64 2.35 12.73 -7.49
C ILE A 64 2.11 14.18 -7.10
N GLU A 65 1.58 14.36 -5.90
CA GLU A 65 1.32 15.67 -5.30
C GLU A 65 2.15 15.80 -4.01
N SER A 66 2.24 17.04 -3.49
CA SER A 66 3.01 17.32 -2.28
C SER A 66 2.18 18.15 -1.31
N GLU A 67 2.22 17.79 -0.03
CA GLU A 67 1.58 18.52 1.05
C GLU A 67 2.47 18.45 2.31
N GLY A 68 2.75 19.60 2.92
CA GLY A 68 3.53 19.65 4.16
C GLY A 68 4.95 19.08 4.06
N GLY A 69 5.53 19.04 2.85
CA GLY A 69 6.88 18.50 2.61
C GLY A 69 6.93 17.00 2.34
N SER A 70 5.79 16.30 2.33
CA SER A 70 5.68 14.90 1.95
C SER A 70 5.02 14.77 0.58
N ASN A 71 5.48 13.83 -0.23
CA ASN A 71 4.85 13.46 -1.50
C ASN A 71 3.83 12.35 -1.28
N PHE A 72 2.85 12.30 -2.16
CA PHE A 72 1.87 11.23 -2.18
C PHE A 72 1.34 10.97 -3.59
N LEU A 73 0.95 9.74 -3.84
CA LEU A 73 0.23 9.35 -5.04
C LEU A 73 -1.24 9.72 -4.86
N HIS A 74 -1.79 10.51 -5.78
CA HIS A 74 -3.22 10.82 -5.87
C HIS A 74 -3.83 10.00 -7.01
N LEU A 75 -4.66 9.03 -6.65
CA LEU A 75 -5.47 8.23 -7.58
C LEU A 75 -6.90 8.78 -7.59
N SER A 76 -7.33 9.33 -8.72
CA SER A 76 -8.68 9.87 -8.89
C SER A 76 -9.28 9.47 -10.22
N GLY A 77 -10.63 9.56 -10.32
CA GLY A 77 -11.33 9.30 -11.56
C GLY A 77 -12.68 8.62 -11.37
N LYS A 78 -13.38 8.40 -12.47
CA LYS A 78 -14.70 7.79 -12.50
C LYS A 78 -14.56 6.27 -12.68
N VAL A 79 -14.98 5.49 -11.70
CA VAL A 79 -15.19 4.05 -11.86
C VAL A 79 -16.57 3.83 -12.42
N SER A 80 -16.67 3.18 -13.59
CA SER A 80 -17.91 2.82 -14.28
C SER A 80 -18.06 1.30 -14.31
N LEU A 81 -19.28 0.80 -14.13
CA LEU A 81 -19.58 -0.63 -14.28
C LEU A 81 -20.09 -0.98 -15.69
N GLU A 82 -20.15 0.01 -16.59
CA GLU A 82 -20.57 -0.19 -17.98
C GLU A 82 -19.61 -1.11 -18.72
N ASN A 83 -20.14 -1.87 -19.68
CA ASN A 83 -19.37 -2.78 -20.55
C ASN A 83 -18.50 -3.81 -19.78
N ASN A 84 -19.01 -4.33 -18.66
CA ASN A 84 -18.28 -5.22 -17.77
C ASN A 84 -16.97 -4.60 -17.20
N GLY A 85 -16.93 -3.28 -17.12
CA GLY A 85 -15.87 -2.54 -16.48
C GLY A 85 -15.93 -2.63 -14.95
N GLY A 86 -15.31 -1.70 -14.25
CA GLY A 86 -15.44 -1.56 -12.82
C GLY A 86 -14.14 -1.40 -12.05
N PHE A 87 -13.08 -0.89 -12.67
CA PHE A 87 -11.87 -0.55 -11.93
C PHE A 87 -10.98 0.52 -12.58
N ILE A 88 -10.27 1.22 -11.71
CA ILE A 88 -9.04 1.95 -12.00
C ILE A 88 -7.97 1.49 -11.02
N GLN A 89 -6.72 1.35 -11.46
CA GLN A 89 -5.65 0.88 -10.59
C GLN A 89 -4.27 1.41 -10.96
N VAL A 90 -3.40 1.47 -9.96
CA VAL A 90 -1.96 1.60 -10.13
C VAL A 90 -1.28 0.38 -9.54
N ARG A 91 -0.30 -0.17 -10.24
CA ARG A 91 0.39 -1.40 -9.89
C ARG A 91 1.90 -1.17 -9.82
N LEU A 92 2.51 -1.66 -8.75
CA LEU A 92 3.95 -1.75 -8.59
C LEU A 92 4.40 -3.20 -8.77
N ARG A 93 5.32 -3.46 -9.68
CA ARG A 93 6.05 -4.73 -9.72
C ARG A 93 7.08 -4.76 -8.60
N LEU A 94 7.27 -5.92 -7.98
CA LEU A 94 8.21 -6.07 -6.88
C LEU A 94 9.63 -6.44 -7.34
N ASP A 95 9.83 -6.66 -8.65
CA ASP A 95 11.16 -6.92 -9.23
C ASP A 95 11.17 -6.45 -10.71
N GLU A 96 12.22 -5.70 -11.11
CA GLU A 96 12.36 -5.20 -12.49
C GLU A 96 12.48 -6.33 -13.53
N LYS A 97 13.13 -7.42 -13.18
CA LYS A 97 13.32 -8.60 -14.03
C LYS A 97 12.13 -9.56 -14.00
N LYS A 98 11.02 -9.15 -13.37
CA LYS A 98 9.78 -9.93 -13.25
C LYS A 98 9.94 -11.26 -12.49
N ARG A 99 10.96 -11.37 -11.66
CA ARG A 99 11.13 -12.51 -10.77
C ARG A 99 10.14 -12.41 -9.61
N PRO A 100 9.75 -13.54 -9.01
CA PRO A 100 8.95 -13.50 -7.80
C PRO A 100 9.77 -12.93 -6.63
N PHE A 101 9.12 -12.07 -5.85
CA PHE A 101 9.63 -11.51 -4.61
C PHE A 101 9.22 -12.41 -3.45
N ASP A 102 10.16 -12.74 -2.58
CA ASP A 102 9.90 -13.50 -1.36
C ASP A 102 9.54 -12.55 -0.22
N ALA A 103 8.25 -12.52 0.12
CA ALA A 103 7.70 -11.76 1.23
C ALA A 103 7.32 -12.64 2.44
N SER A 104 7.86 -13.85 2.54
CA SER A 104 7.49 -14.80 3.60
C SER A 104 7.88 -14.35 5.01
N GLU A 105 8.85 -13.44 5.13
CA GLU A 105 9.24 -12.83 6.41
C GLU A 105 8.27 -11.73 6.89
N TYR A 106 7.35 -11.28 6.03
CA TYR A 106 6.41 -10.21 6.34
C TYR A 106 5.02 -10.76 6.65
N THR A 107 4.27 -10.00 7.44
CA THR A 107 2.91 -10.34 7.87
C THR A 107 1.84 -9.75 6.95
N GLY A 108 2.13 -8.64 6.28
CA GLY A 108 1.16 -7.98 5.43
C GLY A 108 1.66 -6.72 4.73
N VAL A 109 0.71 -5.98 4.15
CA VAL A 109 0.93 -4.67 3.52
C VAL A 109 0.45 -3.57 4.47
N ALA A 110 1.25 -2.54 4.67
CA ALA A 110 0.84 -1.33 5.38
C ALA A 110 0.84 -0.15 4.40
N LEU A 111 -0.17 0.72 4.51
CA LEU A 111 -0.29 1.93 3.70
C LEU A 111 -0.64 3.11 4.59
N ARG A 112 -0.08 4.28 4.30
CA ARG A 112 -0.57 5.53 4.86
C ARG A 112 -1.48 6.20 3.82
N VAL A 113 -2.78 6.32 4.15
CA VAL A 113 -3.83 6.69 3.20
C VAL A 113 -4.77 7.75 3.74
N ARG A 114 -5.34 8.51 2.81
CA ARG A 114 -6.45 9.43 3.03
C ARG A 114 -7.37 9.36 1.81
N GLY A 115 -8.67 9.26 2.01
CA GLY A 115 -9.61 9.18 0.88
C GLY A 115 -11.04 9.39 1.31
N LYS A 116 -11.90 9.50 0.32
CA LYS A 116 -13.35 9.61 0.50
C LYS A 116 -14.01 8.34 -0.03
N ASP A 117 -15.13 7.98 0.61
CA ASP A 117 -15.94 6.84 0.20
C ASP A 117 -15.31 5.46 0.49
N ARG A 118 -15.77 4.41 -0.17
CA ARG A 118 -15.34 3.01 -0.07
C ARG A 118 -15.11 2.45 -1.47
N GLY A 119 -14.57 1.24 -1.54
CA GLY A 119 -14.32 0.55 -2.80
C GLY A 119 -12.87 0.68 -3.23
N TYR A 120 -11.98 0.86 -2.26
CA TYR A 120 -10.54 0.81 -2.49
C TYR A 120 -9.99 -0.49 -1.96
N TYR A 121 -9.06 -1.07 -2.70
CA TYR A 121 -8.47 -2.39 -2.41
C TYR A 121 -6.97 -2.38 -2.63
N VAL A 122 -6.26 -3.22 -1.88
CA VAL A 122 -4.95 -3.70 -2.33
C VAL A 122 -5.17 -5.00 -3.07
N HIS A 123 -4.63 -5.10 -4.29
CA HIS A 123 -4.54 -6.36 -5.01
C HIS A 123 -3.11 -6.88 -4.98
N LEU A 124 -2.94 -8.14 -4.61
CA LEU A 124 -1.68 -8.87 -4.69
C LEU A 124 -1.74 -9.89 -5.82
N ARG A 125 -0.64 -10.00 -6.55
CA ARG A 125 -0.45 -11.05 -7.54
C ARG A 125 0.75 -11.89 -7.21
N THR A 126 0.64 -13.17 -7.49
CA THR A 126 1.70 -14.17 -7.31
C THR A 126 1.99 -14.86 -8.64
N THR A 127 2.97 -15.72 -8.68
CA THR A 127 3.23 -16.57 -9.87
C THR A 127 2.06 -17.49 -10.25
N ARG A 128 1.07 -17.67 -9.36
CA ARG A 128 -0.15 -18.46 -9.59
C ARG A 128 -1.30 -17.65 -10.21
N THR A 129 -1.24 -16.32 -10.16
CA THR A 129 -2.26 -15.46 -10.76
C THR A 129 -2.01 -15.29 -12.25
N VAL A 130 -2.29 -16.34 -13.02
CA VAL A 130 -1.96 -16.43 -14.44
C VAL A 130 -2.83 -15.51 -15.31
N PHE A 131 -4.13 -15.42 -14.99
CA PHE A 131 -5.06 -14.60 -15.74
C PHE A 131 -5.07 -13.14 -15.27
N PRO A 132 -5.33 -12.16 -16.15
CA PRO A 132 -5.40 -10.75 -15.76
C PRO A 132 -6.39 -10.45 -14.63
N TRP A 133 -7.51 -11.18 -14.58
CA TRP A 133 -8.58 -11.04 -13.60
C TRP A 133 -8.40 -11.90 -12.35
N SER A 134 -7.27 -12.64 -12.21
CA SER A 134 -6.93 -13.41 -11.02
C SER A 134 -6.02 -12.59 -10.10
N TYR A 135 -6.42 -12.42 -8.85
CA TYR A 135 -5.66 -11.68 -7.84
C TYR A 135 -6.12 -12.07 -6.43
N TYR A 136 -5.41 -11.61 -5.43
CA TYR A 136 -5.86 -11.60 -4.05
C TYR A 136 -6.19 -10.18 -3.66
N ALA A 137 -7.32 -9.95 -2.99
CA ALA A 137 -7.81 -8.61 -2.65
C ALA A 137 -8.10 -8.47 -1.17
N GLN A 138 -7.83 -7.29 -0.64
CA GLN A 138 -8.31 -6.84 0.67
C GLN A 138 -8.73 -5.38 0.57
N GLU A 139 -9.88 -5.03 1.18
CA GLU A 139 -10.38 -3.65 1.19
C GLU A 139 -9.50 -2.75 2.06
N ILE A 140 -9.24 -1.53 1.57
CA ILE A 140 -8.56 -0.48 2.32
C ILE A 140 -9.59 0.34 3.06
N PRO A 141 -9.62 0.32 4.40
CA PRO A 141 -10.50 1.19 5.17
C PRO A 141 -9.98 2.63 5.12
N VAL A 142 -10.64 3.50 4.36
CA VAL A 142 -10.25 4.90 4.20
C VAL A 142 -11.08 5.86 5.06
N SER A 143 -10.52 7.04 5.32
CA SER A 143 -11.21 8.18 5.95
C SER A 143 -10.69 9.49 5.36
N GLY A 144 -11.37 10.61 5.63
CA GLY A 144 -10.93 11.94 5.19
C GLY A 144 -9.61 12.43 5.80
N GLU A 145 -9.09 11.72 6.80
CA GLU A 145 -7.84 12.04 7.50
C GLU A 145 -6.75 11.03 7.14
N TRP A 146 -5.49 11.47 7.15
CA TRP A 146 -4.35 10.58 6.99
C TRP A 146 -4.28 9.54 8.10
N ARG A 147 -4.20 8.29 7.72
CA ARG A 147 -4.05 7.17 8.66
C ARG A 147 -3.21 6.05 8.07
N THR A 148 -2.48 5.37 8.93
CA THR A 148 -1.82 4.12 8.55
C THR A 148 -2.83 2.98 8.72
N VAL A 149 -2.97 2.15 7.69
CA VAL A 149 -3.76 0.92 7.71
C VAL A 149 -2.85 -0.27 7.48
N THR A 150 -3.09 -1.37 8.18
CA THR A 150 -2.40 -2.64 8.01
C THR A 150 -3.36 -3.65 7.42
N LEU A 151 -2.89 -4.40 6.44
CA LEU A 151 -3.64 -5.41 5.70
C LEU A 151 -2.87 -6.73 5.80
N PRO A 152 -3.21 -7.60 6.78
CA PRO A 152 -2.56 -8.89 6.97
C PRO A 152 -2.71 -9.79 5.75
N PHE A 153 -1.68 -10.53 5.38
CA PHE A 153 -1.74 -11.48 4.26
C PHE A 153 -2.79 -12.57 4.44
N SER A 154 -3.13 -12.91 5.70
CA SER A 154 -4.18 -13.88 6.03
C SER A 154 -5.58 -13.45 5.59
N ASP A 155 -5.82 -12.14 5.46
CA ASP A 155 -7.13 -11.55 5.22
C ASP A 155 -7.36 -11.23 3.73
N PHE A 156 -6.38 -11.53 2.87
CA PHE A 156 -6.53 -11.39 1.43
C PHE A 156 -7.33 -12.55 0.84
N GLU A 157 -8.44 -12.22 0.22
CA GLU A 157 -9.32 -13.17 -0.45
C GLU A 157 -8.92 -13.38 -1.92
N ALA A 158 -8.95 -14.64 -2.34
CA ALA A 158 -8.64 -15.01 -3.73
C ALA A 158 -9.84 -14.75 -4.64
N GLU A 159 -9.60 -13.99 -5.72
CA GLU A 159 -10.59 -13.67 -6.72
C GLU A 159 -10.31 -14.39 -8.04
N ASN A 160 -11.31 -15.07 -8.56
CA ASN A 160 -11.25 -15.82 -9.82
C ASN A 160 -10.12 -16.88 -9.88
N MET A 161 -9.89 -17.56 -8.78
CA MET A 161 -8.89 -18.61 -8.66
C MET A 161 -9.44 -19.83 -7.90
N ARG A 162 -8.84 -21.01 -8.16
CA ARG A 162 -9.17 -22.24 -7.43
C ARG A 162 -8.48 -22.34 -6.08
N SER A 163 -7.32 -21.72 -5.92
CA SER A 163 -6.55 -21.76 -4.67
C SER A 163 -6.82 -20.51 -3.87
N SER A 164 -7.26 -20.64 -2.63
CA SER A 164 -7.48 -19.54 -1.70
C SER A 164 -6.20 -19.08 -0.98
N ALA A 165 -5.18 -19.94 -0.89
CA ALA A 165 -3.99 -19.62 -0.12
C ALA A 165 -3.03 -18.68 -0.89
N LEU A 166 -2.79 -17.50 -0.34
CA LEU A 166 -1.78 -16.57 -0.81
C LEU A 166 -0.37 -17.13 -0.56
N ASN A 167 0.42 -17.29 -1.61
CA ASN A 167 1.83 -17.68 -1.49
C ASN A 167 2.71 -16.43 -1.40
N THR A 168 3.01 -16.00 -0.19
CA THR A 168 3.82 -14.80 0.10
C THR A 168 5.27 -14.93 -0.36
N GLY A 169 5.83 -16.14 -0.44
CA GLY A 169 7.16 -16.39 -1.01
C GLY A 169 7.24 -16.21 -2.53
N LYS A 170 6.13 -15.88 -3.20
CA LYS A 170 6.07 -15.78 -4.67
C LYS A 170 5.23 -14.57 -5.14
N LEU A 171 5.34 -13.43 -4.46
CA LEU A 171 4.67 -12.20 -4.87
C LEU A 171 5.28 -11.66 -6.18
N VAL A 172 4.44 -11.08 -7.01
CA VAL A 172 4.84 -10.46 -8.30
C VAL A 172 4.57 -8.97 -8.28
N SER A 173 3.44 -8.54 -7.72
CA SER A 173 3.08 -7.13 -7.67
C SER A 173 2.10 -6.82 -6.55
N VAL A 174 2.11 -5.56 -6.14
CA VAL A 174 1.11 -4.91 -5.31
C VAL A 174 0.40 -3.88 -6.16
N ALA A 175 -0.93 -3.76 -6.06
CA ALA A 175 -1.69 -2.72 -6.72
C ALA A 175 -2.64 -2.02 -5.75
N ILE A 176 -2.85 -0.73 -5.97
CA ILE A 176 -3.86 0.09 -5.30
C ILE A 176 -4.98 0.28 -6.31
N VAL A 177 -6.20 -0.09 -5.93
CA VAL A 177 -7.32 -0.26 -6.84
C VAL A 177 -8.55 0.44 -6.29
N ALA A 178 -9.29 1.16 -7.15
CA ALA A 178 -10.66 1.57 -6.90
C ALA A 178 -11.58 0.73 -7.79
N ALA A 179 -12.53 -0.01 -7.18
CA ALA A 179 -13.30 -1.02 -7.91
C ALA A 179 -14.62 -1.42 -7.26
N LYS A 180 -15.31 -2.35 -7.91
CA LYS A 180 -16.49 -3.11 -7.46
C LYS A 180 -17.78 -2.29 -7.32
N LYS A 181 -17.78 -0.98 -7.53
CA LYS A 181 -18.96 -0.11 -7.60
C LYS A 181 -18.70 1.09 -8.50
N ALA A 182 -19.76 1.71 -9.01
CA ALA A 182 -19.67 2.96 -9.73
C ALA A 182 -19.55 4.13 -8.73
N PHE A 183 -18.47 4.92 -8.82
CA PHE A 183 -18.23 6.08 -7.96
C PHE A 183 -17.11 6.96 -8.53
N PHE A 184 -16.94 8.14 -7.97
CA PHE A 184 -15.79 8.98 -8.26
C PHE A 184 -14.71 8.72 -7.21
N ALA A 185 -13.63 8.07 -7.63
CA ALA A 185 -12.51 7.75 -6.76
C ALA A 185 -11.69 9.01 -6.43
N ASP A 186 -11.25 9.12 -5.17
CA ASP A 186 -10.40 10.18 -4.64
C ASP A 186 -9.60 9.60 -3.47
N LEU A 187 -8.41 9.06 -3.77
CA LEU A 187 -7.55 8.37 -2.81
C LEU A 187 -6.13 8.93 -2.88
N ASN A 188 -5.60 9.26 -1.72
CA ASN A 188 -4.21 9.66 -1.55
C ASN A 188 -3.45 8.59 -0.77
N VAL A 189 -2.24 8.25 -1.23
CA VAL A 189 -1.35 7.28 -0.60
C VAL A 189 0.05 7.87 -0.51
N ASP A 190 0.59 8.06 0.70
CA ASP A 190 1.92 8.67 0.85
C ASP A 190 3.03 7.66 1.16
N ALA A 191 2.67 6.44 1.57
CA ALA A 191 3.65 5.39 1.74
C ALA A 191 3.02 4.00 1.62
N VAL A 192 3.81 3.05 1.13
CA VAL A 192 3.47 1.63 1.02
C VAL A 192 4.63 0.79 1.55
N TYR A 193 4.32 -0.13 2.48
CA TYR A 193 5.31 -0.99 3.14
C TYR A 193 4.88 -2.45 3.12
N LEU A 194 5.84 -3.37 3.26
CA LEU A 194 5.61 -4.68 3.85
C LEU A 194 6.02 -4.62 5.32
N TYR A 195 5.19 -5.13 6.25
CA TYR A 195 5.44 -5.12 7.69
C TYR A 195 5.54 -6.54 8.27
N LYS A 196 6.31 -6.70 9.35
CA LYS A 196 6.45 -7.94 10.11
C LYS A 196 5.47 -8.02 11.26
#